data_c1da27d8cbbc6f96fdf6559871935454
#
_entry.id   c1da27d8cbbc6f96fdf6559871935454
#
_cell.length_a   1.000
_cell.length_b   1.000
_cell.length_c   1.000
_cell.angle_alpha   90.00
_cell.angle_beta   90.00
_cell.angle_gamma   90.00
#
_symmetry.space_group_name_H-M   'P 1'
#
loop_
_entity.id
_entity.type
_entity.pdbx_description
1 polymer ?
#
loop_
_entity_poly.entity_id
_entity_poly.type
_entity_poly.pdbx_seq_one_letter_code
_entity_poly.pdbx_strand_id
1 'polypeptide(L)'
;MTLTGSGPLPDAGAKILACFASFGPALLAYRENNWNLTSRVTVTAFGENSLSELESYEKVLELALPLKQELPSDAELIPECWLRAEDLRCVCANGTLEVNLSVKAEGAILQRSGNTCVGSIALGEPLTPADPEISLRIYYAQAREELFAIARRFHVSPAQMLAANDLAEGTTAIDAPQRLLVPGAGG
;
A
#
# COMPACT_ATOMS: atom_id res chain seq x y z
N MET A 1 -16.14 -18.41 -6.41
CA MET A 1 -17.42 -17.68 -6.31
C MET A 1 -18.21 -17.88 -7.59
N THR A 2 -19.54 -18.04 -7.48
CA THR A 2 -20.40 -18.18 -8.65
C THR A 2 -21.17 -16.88 -8.88
N LEU A 3 -21.15 -16.38 -10.11
CA LEU A 3 -21.92 -15.25 -10.59
C LEU A 3 -23.02 -15.77 -11.51
N THR A 4 -24.21 -15.21 -11.37
CA THR A 4 -25.33 -15.49 -12.26
C THR A 4 -25.85 -14.19 -12.85
N GLY A 5 -26.31 -14.24 -14.07
CA GLY A 5 -26.91 -13.10 -14.73
C GLY A 5 -27.86 -13.53 -15.82
N SER A 6 -28.78 -12.66 -16.15
CA SER A 6 -29.70 -12.86 -17.26
C SER A 6 -29.88 -11.58 -18.05
N GLY A 7 -30.27 -11.68 -19.31
CA GLY A 7 -30.59 -10.56 -20.18
C GLY A 7 -31.40 -11.00 -21.38
N PRO A 8 -32.25 -10.12 -21.91
CA PRO A 8 -33.06 -10.46 -23.08
C PRO A 8 -32.19 -10.72 -24.30
N LEU A 9 -32.59 -11.70 -25.11
CA LEU A 9 -32.02 -11.95 -26.43
C LEU A 9 -33.00 -11.40 -27.49
N PRO A 10 -32.48 -10.85 -28.59
CA PRO A 10 -33.31 -10.39 -29.69
C PRO A 10 -34.11 -11.53 -30.34
N ASP A 11 -33.52 -12.73 -30.38
CA ASP A 11 -34.15 -13.93 -30.93
C ASP A 11 -34.30 -15.01 -29.84
N ALA A 12 -35.57 -15.36 -29.55
CA ALA A 12 -35.88 -16.39 -28.55
C ALA A 12 -35.45 -17.80 -28.98
N GLY A 13 -35.23 -18.01 -30.27
CA GLY A 13 -34.75 -19.28 -30.84
C GLY A 13 -33.24 -19.40 -30.97
N ALA A 14 -32.49 -18.42 -30.49
CA ALA A 14 -31.04 -18.41 -30.63
C ALA A 14 -30.40 -19.61 -29.92
N LYS A 15 -29.44 -20.26 -30.62
CA LYS A 15 -28.66 -21.37 -30.11
C LYS A 15 -27.28 -20.90 -29.76
N ILE A 16 -26.90 -20.92 -28.48
CA ILE A 16 -25.57 -20.55 -28.04
C ILE A 16 -24.57 -21.62 -28.44
N LEU A 17 -23.52 -21.22 -29.17
CA LEU A 17 -22.47 -22.08 -29.69
C LEU A 17 -21.20 -22.04 -28.84
N ALA A 18 -20.84 -20.85 -28.37
CA ALA A 18 -19.65 -20.63 -27.55
C ALA A 18 -19.84 -19.43 -26.64
N CYS A 19 -19.11 -19.39 -25.56
CA CYS A 19 -19.03 -18.21 -24.69
C CYS A 19 -17.66 -18.08 -24.05
N PHE A 20 -17.27 -16.87 -23.73
CA PHE A 20 -16.08 -16.56 -22.95
C PHE A 20 -16.32 -15.37 -22.02
N ALA A 21 -15.50 -15.27 -20.97
CA ALA A 21 -15.53 -14.17 -20.03
C ALA A 21 -14.24 -13.37 -20.09
N SER A 22 -14.34 -12.06 -20.11
CA SER A 22 -13.23 -11.12 -19.93
C SER A 22 -13.39 -10.38 -18.60
N PHE A 23 -12.28 -10.14 -17.91
CA PHE A 23 -12.24 -9.50 -16.63
C PHE A 23 -11.61 -8.12 -16.75
N GLY A 24 -12.23 -7.12 -16.15
CA GLY A 24 -11.64 -5.82 -15.92
C GLY A 24 -10.58 -5.87 -14.80
N PRO A 25 -9.99 -4.72 -14.45
CA PRO A 25 -9.04 -4.65 -13.36
C PRO A 25 -9.67 -5.09 -12.04
N ALA A 26 -8.90 -5.84 -11.25
CA ALA A 26 -9.29 -6.17 -9.90
C ALA A 26 -9.04 -4.96 -9.00
N LEU A 27 -10.06 -4.54 -8.25
CA LEU A 27 -10.01 -3.41 -7.34
C LEU A 27 -10.45 -3.86 -5.95
N LEU A 28 -10.02 -3.14 -4.92
CA LEU A 28 -10.48 -3.36 -3.56
C LEU A 28 -11.47 -2.27 -3.17
N ALA A 29 -12.58 -2.66 -2.58
CA ALA A 29 -13.59 -1.76 -2.06
C ALA A 29 -13.99 -2.16 -0.64
N TYR A 30 -13.97 -1.21 0.29
CA TYR A 30 -14.46 -1.41 1.64
C TYR A 30 -15.96 -1.08 1.68
N ARG A 31 -16.81 -2.10 1.88
CA ARG A 31 -18.27 -1.98 1.93
C ARG A 31 -18.82 -2.91 3.01
N GLU A 32 -19.88 -2.47 3.67
CA GLU A 32 -20.59 -3.28 4.67
C GLU A 32 -19.63 -3.86 5.75
N ASN A 33 -18.69 -3.02 6.19
CA ASN A 33 -17.70 -3.38 7.19
C ASN A 33 -16.73 -4.50 6.77
N ASN A 34 -16.56 -4.73 5.47
CA ASN A 34 -15.63 -5.72 4.94
C ASN A 34 -14.94 -5.24 3.65
N TRP A 35 -13.73 -5.75 3.41
CA TRP A 35 -13.04 -5.57 2.15
C TRP A 35 -13.56 -6.57 1.12
N ASN A 36 -13.85 -6.06 -0.08
CA ASN A 36 -14.28 -6.86 -1.20
C ASN A 36 -13.34 -6.65 -2.39
N LEU A 37 -12.93 -7.76 -3.02
CA LEU A 37 -12.32 -7.72 -4.32
C LEU A 37 -13.41 -7.56 -5.37
N THR A 38 -13.35 -6.46 -6.11
CA THR A 38 -14.37 -6.12 -7.12
C THR A 38 -13.77 -6.09 -8.51
N SER A 39 -14.56 -6.48 -9.50
CA SER A 39 -14.19 -6.37 -10.92
C SER A 39 -15.45 -6.36 -11.78
N ARG A 40 -15.36 -5.76 -12.96
CA ARG A 40 -16.36 -5.90 -14.00
C ARG A 40 -16.03 -7.13 -14.84
N VAL A 41 -17.01 -7.98 -15.07
CA VAL A 41 -16.86 -9.18 -15.88
C VAL A 41 -17.79 -9.04 -17.09
N THR A 42 -17.23 -9.07 -18.31
CA THR A 42 -18.02 -9.09 -19.53
C THR A 42 -18.05 -10.51 -20.08
N VAL A 43 -19.23 -11.08 -20.15
CA VAL A 43 -19.46 -12.38 -20.79
C VAL A 43 -19.97 -12.14 -22.19
N THR A 44 -19.26 -12.68 -23.17
CA THR A 44 -19.65 -12.66 -24.57
C THR A 44 -20.07 -14.07 -24.98
N ALA A 45 -21.28 -14.21 -25.48
CA ALA A 45 -21.82 -15.43 -26.05
C ALA A 45 -21.99 -15.28 -27.56
N PHE A 46 -21.57 -16.27 -28.32
CA PHE A 46 -21.83 -16.40 -29.75
C PHE A 46 -22.93 -17.39 -29.96
N GLY A 47 -23.87 -17.05 -30.76
CA GLY A 47 -25.01 -17.88 -31.07
C GLY A 47 -25.41 -17.80 -32.55
N GLU A 48 -26.22 -18.76 -32.97
CA GLU A 48 -26.91 -18.79 -34.24
C GLU A 48 -28.38 -18.40 -34.02
N ASN A 49 -28.85 -17.41 -34.73
CA ASN A 49 -30.25 -17.00 -34.67
C ASN A 49 -31.17 -17.94 -35.49
N SER A 50 -32.47 -17.71 -35.45
CA SER A 50 -33.45 -18.52 -36.17
C SER A 50 -33.32 -18.48 -37.71
N LEU A 51 -32.54 -17.52 -38.24
CA LEU A 51 -32.21 -17.38 -39.67
C LEU A 51 -30.88 -18.03 -40.04
N SER A 52 -30.23 -18.76 -39.08
CA SER A 52 -28.90 -19.35 -39.23
C SER A 52 -27.77 -18.32 -39.41
N GLU A 53 -27.97 -17.12 -38.89
CA GLU A 53 -26.94 -16.08 -38.85
C GLU A 53 -26.20 -16.09 -37.55
N LEU A 54 -24.89 -15.82 -37.56
CA LEU A 54 -24.08 -15.75 -36.38
C LEU A 54 -24.21 -14.37 -35.71
N GLU A 55 -24.53 -14.35 -34.47
CA GLU A 55 -24.66 -13.16 -33.64
C GLU A 55 -23.83 -13.26 -32.36
N SER A 56 -23.46 -12.11 -31.78
CA SER A 56 -22.81 -12.03 -30.48
C SER A 56 -23.68 -11.27 -29.50
N TYR A 57 -23.71 -11.78 -28.26
CA TYR A 57 -24.48 -11.20 -27.15
C TYR A 57 -23.53 -10.93 -26.00
N GLU A 58 -23.65 -9.75 -25.41
CA GLU A 58 -22.81 -9.37 -24.26
C GLU A 58 -23.65 -9.18 -23.00
N LYS A 59 -23.11 -9.69 -21.90
CA LYS A 59 -23.66 -9.46 -20.56
C LYS A 59 -22.56 -9.01 -19.63
N VAL A 60 -22.77 -7.86 -19.00
CA VAL A 60 -21.87 -7.35 -17.97
C VAL A 60 -22.38 -7.82 -16.60
N LEU A 61 -21.48 -8.38 -15.83
CA LEU A 61 -21.68 -8.82 -14.45
C LEU A 61 -20.71 -8.06 -13.52
N GLU A 62 -21.15 -7.83 -12.30
CA GLU A 62 -20.30 -7.23 -11.26
C GLU A 62 -19.83 -8.34 -10.31
N LEU A 63 -18.51 -8.47 -10.18
CA LEU A 63 -17.89 -9.34 -9.19
C LEU A 63 -17.70 -8.55 -7.89
N ALA A 64 -18.14 -9.12 -6.78
CA ALA A 64 -17.82 -8.65 -5.44
C ALA A 64 -17.49 -9.86 -4.56
N LEU A 65 -16.21 -10.17 -4.38
CA LEU A 65 -15.73 -11.29 -3.59
C LEU A 65 -15.27 -10.79 -2.22
N PRO A 66 -15.98 -11.11 -1.13
CA PRO A 66 -15.58 -10.70 0.21
C PRO A 66 -14.27 -11.38 0.60
N LEU A 67 -13.35 -10.60 1.17
CA LEU A 67 -12.10 -11.12 1.70
C LEU A 67 -12.36 -11.79 3.06
N LYS A 68 -11.75 -12.94 3.27
CA LYS A 68 -11.87 -13.68 4.54
C LYS A 68 -10.95 -13.14 5.63
N GLN A 69 -9.98 -12.32 5.24
CA GLN A 69 -8.98 -11.75 6.15
C GLN A 69 -9.47 -10.41 6.68
N GLU A 70 -9.38 -10.22 7.98
CA GLU A 70 -9.60 -8.93 8.61
C GLU A 70 -8.41 -8.01 8.30
N LEU A 71 -8.68 -6.92 7.60
CA LEU A 71 -7.72 -5.91 7.23
C LEU A 71 -8.20 -4.55 7.76
N PRO A 72 -7.28 -3.65 8.18
CA PRO A 72 -7.67 -2.32 8.64
C PRO A 72 -8.48 -1.57 7.58
N SER A 73 -9.54 -0.88 7.98
CA SER A 73 -10.44 -0.16 7.06
C SER A 73 -9.77 1.05 6.41
N ASP A 74 -8.73 1.60 7.04
CA ASP A 74 -7.93 2.75 6.63
C ASP A 74 -6.61 2.36 5.93
N ALA A 75 -6.37 1.05 5.73
CA ALA A 75 -5.17 0.57 5.06
C ALA A 75 -5.17 0.91 3.57
N GLU A 76 -4.06 1.41 3.07
CA GLU A 76 -3.82 1.51 1.62
C GLU A 76 -3.45 0.13 1.09
N LEU A 77 -4.41 -0.52 0.43
CA LEU A 77 -4.29 -1.88 -0.07
C LEU A 77 -4.21 -1.88 -1.59
N ILE A 78 -3.33 -2.71 -2.13
CA ILE A 78 -3.12 -2.89 -3.56
C ILE A 78 -3.34 -4.36 -3.90
N PRO A 79 -4.34 -4.69 -4.74
CA PRO A 79 -4.54 -6.07 -5.18
C PRO A 79 -3.57 -6.41 -6.31
N GLU A 80 -2.75 -7.42 -6.10
CA GLU A 80 -1.96 -8.08 -7.14
C GLU A 80 -2.54 -9.47 -7.37
N CYS A 81 -3.64 -9.56 -8.11
CA CYS A 81 -4.35 -10.79 -8.32
C CYS A 81 -4.88 -10.93 -9.75
N TRP A 82 -5.03 -12.18 -10.15
CA TRP A 82 -5.61 -12.59 -11.43
C TRP A 82 -6.96 -13.23 -11.20
N LEU A 83 -7.91 -12.84 -12.04
CA LEU A 83 -9.24 -13.41 -12.08
C LEU A 83 -9.33 -14.34 -13.29
N ARG A 84 -9.90 -15.51 -13.09
CA ARG A 84 -10.14 -16.45 -14.18
C ARG A 84 -11.51 -17.11 -14.05
N ALA A 85 -12.10 -17.47 -15.19
CA ALA A 85 -13.26 -18.33 -15.24
C ALA A 85 -12.81 -19.79 -15.02
N GLU A 86 -13.46 -20.50 -14.10
CA GLU A 86 -13.27 -21.94 -13.91
C GLU A 86 -14.35 -22.73 -14.65
N ASP A 87 -15.59 -22.27 -14.61
CA ASP A 87 -16.71 -22.83 -15.35
C ASP A 87 -17.58 -21.67 -15.86
N LEU A 88 -17.94 -21.70 -17.12
CA LEU A 88 -18.82 -20.71 -17.76
C LEU A 88 -19.84 -21.43 -18.63
N ARG A 89 -21.10 -21.18 -18.34
CA ARG A 89 -22.23 -21.69 -19.10
C ARG A 89 -23.15 -20.57 -19.47
N CYS A 90 -23.46 -20.53 -20.78
CA CYS A 90 -24.46 -19.62 -21.32
C CYS A 90 -25.51 -20.44 -22.05
N VAL A 91 -26.75 -20.21 -21.74
CA VAL A 91 -27.90 -20.87 -22.39
C VAL A 91 -28.94 -19.83 -22.80
N CYS A 92 -29.64 -20.11 -23.90
CA CYS A 92 -30.83 -19.36 -24.25
C CYS A 92 -32.05 -20.12 -23.70
N ALA A 93 -32.79 -19.46 -22.81
CA ALA A 93 -34.02 -19.99 -22.26
C ALA A 93 -35.14 -18.95 -22.39
N ASN A 94 -36.20 -19.27 -23.12
CA ASN A 94 -37.35 -18.40 -23.30
C ASN A 94 -37.02 -16.97 -23.78
N GLY A 95 -36.10 -16.83 -24.74
CA GLY A 95 -35.67 -15.52 -25.23
C GLY A 95 -34.75 -14.73 -24.26
N THR A 96 -34.20 -15.42 -23.28
CA THR A 96 -33.30 -14.82 -22.28
C THR A 96 -31.96 -15.56 -22.31
N LEU A 97 -30.87 -14.80 -22.37
CA LEU A 97 -29.54 -15.34 -22.13
C LEU A 97 -29.35 -15.53 -20.64
N GLU A 98 -29.19 -16.75 -20.20
CA GLU A 98 -28.83 -17.08 -18.84
C GLU A 98 -27.32 -17.38 -18.79
N VAL A 99 -26.63 -16.71 -17.86
CA VAL A 99 -25.18 -16.85 -17.64
C VAL A 99 -24.96 -17.40 -16.25
N ASN A 100 -24.14 -18.44 -16.17
CA ASN A 100 -23.62 -18.98 -14.91
C ASN A 100 -22.09 -19.08 -15.04
N LEU A 101 -21.40 -18.34 -14.16
CA LEU A 101 -19.95 -18.20 -14.21
C LEU A 101 -19.33 -18.47 -12.84
N SER A 102 -18.47 -19.44 -12.76
CA SER A 102 -17.58 -19.66 -11.60
C SER A 102 -16.28 -18.88 -11.79
N VAL A 103 -15.97 -18.01 -10.83
CA VAL A 103 -14.76 -17.18 -10.83
C VAL A 103 -13.82 -17.61 -9.72
N LYS A 104 -12.55 -17.75 -10.05
CA LYS A 104 -11.45 -17.93 -9.12
C LYS A 104 -10.56 -16.69 -9.16
N ALA A 105 -10.20 -16.18 -7.96
CA ALA A 105 -9.21 -15.16 -7.77
C ALA A 105 -7.96 -15.77 -7.15
N GLU A 106 -6.78 -15.50 -7.70
CA GLU A 106 -5.49 -15.96 -7.20
C GLU A 106 -4.52 -14.78 -7.17
N GLY A 107 -3.74 -14.65 -6.10
CA GLY A 107 -2.76 -13.59 -5.97
C GLY A 107 -2.54 -13.15 -4.52
N ALA A 108 -2.07 -11.91 -4.36
CA ALA A 108 -1.79 -11.30 -3.08
C ALA A 108 -2.45 -9.93 -2.95
N ILE A 109 -2.68 -9.52 -1.71
CA ILE A 109 -3.07 -8.16 -1.38
C ILE A 109 -1.91 -7.55 -0.62
N LEU A 110 -1.33 -6.50 -1.20
CA LEU A 110 -0.21 -5.77 -0.62
C LEU A 110 -0.75 -4.63 0.22
N GLN A 111 -0.21 -4.45 1.41
CA GLN A 111 -0.45 -3.28 2.24
C GLN A 111 0.71 -2.31 2.06
N ARG A 112 0.42 -1.08 1.66
CA ARG A 112 1.42 -0.02 1.62
C ARG A 112 1.69 0.47 3.02
N SER A 113 2.94 0.31 3.48
CA SER A 113 3.42 0.92 4.71
C SER A 113 4.36 2.08 4.37
N GLY A 114 4.07 3.26 4.89
CA GLY A 114 4.96 4.41 4.76
C GLY A 114 6.02 4.39 5.86
N ASN A 115 7.29 4.31 5.48
CA ASN A 115 8.39 4.59 6.40
C ASN A 115 8.96 5.96 6.07
N THR A 116 9.17 6.76 7.12
CA THR A 116 9.91 8.02 6.96
C THR A 116 11.38 7.69 6.74
N CYS A 117 11.91 8.05 5.61
CA CYS A 117 13.32 7.89 5.30
C CYS A 117 13.93 9.24 4.86
N VAL A 118 15.24 9.34 4.93
CA VAL A 118 15.95 10.49 4.39
C VAL A 118 15.86 10.47 2.88
N GLY A 119 15.09 11.39 2.30
CA GLY A 119 14.87 11.48 0.85
C GLY A 119 16.01 12.18 0.11
N SER A 120 16.67 13.14 0.76
CA SER A 120 17.84 13.83 0.21
C SER A 120 18.70 14.40 1.33
N ILE A 121 19.98 14.55 1.05
CA ILE A 121 20.95 15.23 1.91
C ILE A 121 21.52 16.38 1.08
N ALA A 122 21.39 17.59 1.58
CA ALA A 122 22.02 18.78 0.99
C ALA A 122 23.09 19.28 1.94
N LEU A 123 24.20 19.79 1.37
CA LEU A 123 25.18 20.52 2.16
C LEU A 123 24.53 21.80 2.66
N GLY A 124 24.54 22.00 3.98
CA GLY A 124 24.15 23.27 4.60
C GLY A 124 25.21 24.35 4.41
N GLU A 125 24.97 25.47 5.07
CA GLU A 125 26.00 26.53 5.13
C GLU A 125 27.26 25.98 5.82
N PRO A 126 28.46 26.44 5.41
CA PRO A 126 29.68 26.07 6.08
C PRO A 126 29.61 26.42 7.57
N LEU A 127 30.02 25.48 8.42
CA LEU A 127 30.10 25.74 9.85
C LEU A 127 31.07 26.89 10.09
N THR A 128 30.63 27.88 10.84
CA THR A 128 31.53 28.94 11.31
C THR A 128 32.60 28.29 12.19
N PRO A 129 33.88 28.45 11.88
CA PRO A 129 34.93 27.89 12.73
C PRO A 129 34.76 28.39 14.16
N ALA A 130 34.98 27.47 15.13
CA ALA A 130 34.99 27.88 16.52
C ALA A 130 36.10 28.93 16.73
N ASP A 131 35.80 29.94 17.52
CA ASP A 131 36.81 30.98 17.85
C ASP A 131 38.03 30.29 18.49
N PRO A 132 39.21 30.37 17.88
CA PRO A 132 40.41 29.72 18.38
C PRO A 132 40.89 30.25 19.74
N GLU A 133 40.41 31.44 20.15
CA GLU A 133 40.74 32.02 21.45
C GLU A 133 39.89 31.40 22.58
N ILE A 134 38.80 30.72 22.28
CA ILE A 134 37.96 30.07 23.28
C ILE A 134 38.37 28.60 23.40
N SER A 135 39.21 28.28 24.38
CA SER A 135 39.67 26.94 24.66
C SER A 135 38.68 26.08 25.45
N LEU A 136 37.72 26.70 26.14
CA LEU A 136 36.76 26.01 26.98
C LEU A 136 35.45 26.79 27.07
N ARG A 137 34.32 26.10 26.95
CA ARG A 137 32.97 26.65 27.16
C ARG A 137 32.27 25.85 28.26
N ILE A 138 31.40 26.52 29.01
CA ILE A 138 30.58 25.88 30.02
C ILE A 138 29.14 25.92 29.56
N TYR A 139 28.50 24.75 29.53
CA TYR A 139 27.08 24.60 29.21
C TYR A 139 26.31 24.05 30.42
N TYR A 140 25.15 24.60 30.72
CA TYR A 140 24.26 24.11 31.75
C TYR A 140 23.18 23.22 31.12
N ALA A 141 23.42 21.93 31.13
CA ALA A 141 22.50 20.92 30.57
C ALA A 141 21.32 20.70 31.51
N GLN A 142 20.16 20.49 30.95
CA GLN A 142 18.95 20.12 31.67
C GLN A 142 18.82 18.61 31.76
N ALA A 143 17.98 18.15 32.72
CA ALA A 143 17.66 16.72 32.79
C ALA A 143 16.99 16.24 31.52
N ARG A 144 17.36 15.05 31.05
CA ARG A 144 16.89 14.39 29.82
C ARG A 144 17.31 15.07 28.52
N GLU A 145 18.19 16.04 28.57
CA GLU A 145 18.74 16.64 27.36
C GLU A 145 19.71 15.66 26.70
N GLU A 146 19.54 15.45 25.38
CA GLU A 146 20.34 14.46 24.63
C GLU A 146 21.78 14.99 24.43
N LEU A 147 22.76 14.17 24.84
CA LEU A 147 24.18 14.51 24.71
C LEU A 147 24.56 14.79 23.24
N PHE A 148 24.00 14.03 22.28
CA PHE A 148 24.23 14.24 20.87
C PHE A 148 23.72 15.62 20.41
N ALA A 149 22.57 16.07 20.89
CA ALA A 149 22.00 17.39 20.54
C ALA A 149 22.88 18.51 21.06
N ILE A 150 23.42 18.37 22.29
CA ILE A 150 24.37 19.32 22.89
C ILE A 150 25.67 19.33 22.07
N ALA A 151 26.25 18.15 21.79
CA ALA A 151 27.50 18.02 21.03
C ALA A 151 27.38 18.67 19.63
N ARG A 152 26.27 18.39 18.92
CA ARG A 152 25.97 18.98 17.62
C ARG A 152 25.87 20.51 17.68
N ARG A 153 25.23 21.04 18.70
CA ARG A 153 25.05 22.49 18.89
C ARG A 153 26.39 23.23 19.00
N PHE A 154 27.39 22.59 19.60
CA PHE A 154 28.71 23.16 19.80
C PHE A 154 29.76 22.66 18.82
N HIS A 155 29.35 21.88 17.82
CA HIS A 155 30.24 21.33 16.76
C HIS A 155 31.40 20.47 17.33
N VAL A 156 31.14 19.73 18.40
CA VAL A 156 32.07 18.77 19.00
C VAL A 156 31.53 17.35 18.84
N SER A 157 32.39 16.36 18.92
CA SER A 157 31.92 14.97 18.86
C SER A 157 31.34 14.56 20.23
N PRO A 158 30.34 13.65 20.27
CA PRO A 158 29.84 13.09 21.52
C PRO A 158 30.96 12.45 22.37
N ALA A 159 31.94 11.80 21.73
CA ALA A 159 33.07 11.20 22.40
C ALA A 159 33.94 12.25 23.14
N GLN A 160 34.17 13.40 22.52
CA GLN A 160 34.89 14.50 23.17
C GLN A 160 34.09 15.08 24.36
N MET A 161 32.77 15.17 24.24
CA MET A 161 31.90 15.60 25.33
C MET A 161 31.93 14.61 26.49
N LEU A 162 31.88 13.30 26.21
CA LEU A 162 31.99 12.27 27.25
C LEU A 162 33.32 12.36 27.98
N ALA A 163 34.43 12.42 27.25
CA ALA A 163 35.78 12.49 27.82
C ALA A 163 36.03 13.77 28.63
N ALA A 164 35.53 14.93 28.17
CA ALA A 164 35.72 16.20 28.86
C ALA A 164 34.92 16.32 30.18
N ASN A 165 33.92 15.43 30.37
CA ASN A 165 33.00 15.50 31.51
C ASN A 165 33.01 14.23 32.37
N ASP A 166 33.93 13.30 32.16
CA ASP A 166 34.02 12.01 32.86
C ASP A 166 32.68 11.23 32.85
N LEU A 167 31.91 11.35 31.72
CA LEU A 167 30.66 10.64 31.55
C LEU A 167 30.92 9.21 31.10
N ALA A 168 30.06 8.27 31.53
CA ALA A 168 30.19 6.87 31.13
C ALA A 168 30.03 6.66 29.63
N GLU A 169 30.78 5.72 29.05
CA GLU A 169 30.57 5.29 27.68
C GLU A 169 29.12 4.82 27.47
N GLY A 170 28.47 5.32 26.42
CA GLY A 170 27.08 4.99 26.11
C GLY A 170 26.07 5.94 26.76
N THR A 171 26.47 6.97 27.50
CA THR A 171 25.57 8.02 27.95
C THR A 171 24.96 8.75 26.77
N THR A 172 23.62 8.62 26.61
CA THR A 172 22.88 9.24 25.50
C THR A 172 22.16 10.51 25.93
N ALA A 173 21.83 10.64 27.23
CA ALA A 173 21.12 11.79 27.78
C ALA A 173 21.66 12.13 29.16
N ILE A 174 21.42 13.37 29.59
CA ILE A 174 21.84 13.90 30.91
C ILE A 174 20.79 13.53 31.94
N ASP A 175 21.15 12.81 32.99
CA ASP A 175 20.21 12.30 33.99
C ASP A 175 19.61 13.42 34.88
N ALA A 176 20.43 14.38 35.26
CA ALA A 176 20.05 15.50 36.11
C ALA A 176 20.68 16.81 35.61
N PRO A 177 20.09 17.97 35.93
CA PRO A 177 20.69 19.23 35.57
C PRO A 177 22.12 19.34 36.06
N GLN A 178 23.08 19.57 35.17
CA GLN A 178 24.51 19.65 35.49
C GLN A 178 25.26 20.57 34.54
N ARG A 179 26.43 20.98 34.97
CA ARG A 179 27.35 21.77 34.19
C ARG A 179 28.25 20.86 33.38
N LEU A 180 28.28 21.09 32.09
CA LEU A 180 29.15 20.39 31.15
C LEU A 180 30.26 21.32 30.64
N LEU A 181 31.44 20.76 30.56
CA LEU A 181 32.56 21.39 29.85
C LEU A 181 32.44 21.03 28.36
N VAL A 182 32.44 22.05 27.51
CA VAL A 182 32.42 21.90 26.06
C VAL A 182 33.83 22.21 25.55
N PRO A 183 34.57 21.20 25.08
CA PRO A 183 35.93 21.43 24.58
C PRO A 183 35.92 22.36 23.38
N GLY A 184 36.96 23.15 23.22
CA GLY A 184 37.21 23.96 22.03
C GLY A 184 37.54 23.10 20.81
N ALA A 185 37.36 23.62 19.61
CA ALA A 185 37.57 22.91 18.34
C ALA A 185 39.05 22.58 18.02
N GLY A 186 39.96 22.62 18.97
CA GLY A 186 41.40 22.44 18.79
C GLY A 186 42.04 21.46 19.75
N GLY A 187 41.27 20.56 20.38
CA GLY A 187 41.82 19.51 21.23
C GLY A 187 41.86 18.15 20.56
#